data_844b7e061fcb5e05dd02cbdae7d3902b
#
_entry.id   844b7e061fcb5e05dd02cbdae7d3902b
#
_cell.length_a   1.000
_cell.length_b   1.000
_cell.length_c   1.000
_cell.angle_alpha   90.00
_cell.angle_beta   90.00
_cell.angle_gamma   90.00
#
_symmetry.space_group_name_H-M   'P 1'
#
loop_
_entity.id
_entity.type
_entity.pdbx_description
1 polymer ?
#
loop_
_entity_poly.entity_id
_entity_poly.type
_entity_poly.pdbx_seq_one_letter_code
_entity_poly.pdbx_strand_id
1 'polypeptide(L)'
;SFNVKPVLDIVEEKVSVMLGWIKNMQFGNGSLPAVNDSCEGYGPGINAILKIANDIGVKASGHALKESGFRKFRNRNFEMLVDVNGLTPPEAPGHSHADTFHFILHVFGDPFIIDTGVSTYEPSKLRIHERSTLAHNTVVVNEQNQSEIYGSFRAGRRAKVNLIKQTPNELEASHNGYQHIGVRHTRKILFEQDRI
;
A
#
# COMPACT_ATOMS: atom_id res chain seq x y z
N SER A 1 -34.70 24.94 7.69
CA SER A 1 -33.29 24.88 7.20
C SER A 1 -32.67 23.58 7.69
N PHE A 2 -32.12 22.77 6.79
CA PHE A 2 -31.34 21.59 7.17
C PHE A 2 -30.08 22.04 7.89
N ASN A 3 -29.82 21.50 9.09
CA ASN A 3 -28.55 21.70 9.78
C ASN A 3 -27.47 20.79 9.15
N VAL A 4 -26.65 21.34 8.28
CA VAL A 4 -25.56 20.60 7.59
C VAL A 4 -24.31 20.47 8.44
N LYS A 5 -24.21 21.15 9.59
CA LYS A 5 -23.02 21.19 10.43
C LYS A 5 -22.51 19.79 10.83
N PRO A 6 -23.36 18.86 11.31
CA PRO A 6 -22.89 17.53 11.72
C PRO A 6 -22.26 16.74 10.55
N VAL A 7 -22.74 16.95 9.32
CA VAL A 7 -22.16 16.31 8.12
C VAL A 7 -20.80 16.90 7.79
N LEU A 8 -20.66 18.23 7.87
CA LEU A 8 -19.39 18.91 7.64
C LEU A 8 -18.34 18.49 8.66
N ASP A 9 -18.70 18.38 9.95
CA ASP A 9 -17.80 17.95 11.01
C ASP A 9 -17.25 16.52 10.74
N ILE A 10 -18.11 15.59 10.30
CA ILE A 10 -17.72 14.23 9.93
C ILE A 10 -16.79 14.23 8.70
N VAL A 11 -17.12 15.01 7.68
CA VAL A 11 -16.30 15.11 6.45
C VAL A 11 -14.93 15.69 6.78
N GLU A 12 -14.86 16.75 7.56
CA GLU A 12 -13.59 17.37 7.98
C GLU A 12 -12.72 16.40 8.77
N GLU A 13 -13.28 15.66 9.72
CA GLU A 13 -12.57 14.61 10.45
C GLU A 13 -11.98 13.56 9.50
N LYS A 14 -12.77 13.05 8.55
CA LYS A 14 -12.30 12.03 7.60
C LYS A 14 -11.23 12.57 6.67
N VAL A 15 -11.39 13.78 6.15
CA VAL A 15 -10.38 14.45 5.32
C VAL A 15 -9.08 14.64 6.11
N SER A 16 -9.16 15.06 7.37
CA SER A 16 -7.99 15.20 8.26
C SER A 16 -7.21 13.88 8.41
N VAL A 17 -7.92 12.76 8.61
CA VAL A 17 -7.33 11.41 8.67
C VAL A 17 -6.70 11.01 7.34
N MET A 18 -7.38 11.23 6.22
CA MET A 18 -6.87 10.93 4.88
C MET A 18 -5.59 11.74 4.56
N LEU A 19 -5.55 13.01 4.94
CA LEU A 19 -4.36 13.85 4.80
C LEU A 19 -3.18 13.33 5.65
N GLY A 20 -3.45 12.87 6.86
CA GLY A 20 -2.46 12.23 7.72
C GLY A 20 -1.92 10.95 7.11
N TRP A 21 -2.81 10.13 6.54
CA TRP A 21 -2.44 8.88 5.88
C TRP A 21 -1.53 9.13 4.67
N ILE A 22 -1.92 10.03 3.74
CA ILE A 22 -1.12 10.30 2.53
C ILE A 22 0.25 10.91 2.85
N LYS A 23 0.34 11.75 3.89
CA LYS A 23 1.63 12.26 4.39
C LYS A 23 2.54 11.15 4.91
N ASN A 24 1.98 10.15 5.58
CA ASN A 24 2.74 9.01 6.06
C ASN A 24 3.14 8.03 4.95
N MET A 25 2.41 7.99 3.84
CA MET A 25 2.80 7.24 2.64
C MET A 25 3.97 7.90 1.90
N GLN A 26 4.08 9.23 1.96
CA GLN A 26 5.09 9.99 1.22
C GLN A 26 6.52 9.63 1.66
N PHE A 27 7.40 9.34 0.70
CA PHE A 27 8.83 9.16 0.96
C PHE A 27 9.54 10.49 1.25
N GLY A 28 10.74 10.42 1.82
CA GLY A 28 11.51 11.59 2.22
C GLY A 28 11.89 12.54 1.08
N ASN A 29 11.96 12.03 -0.15
CA ASN A 29 12.16 12.83 -1.36
C ASN A 29 10.88 13.49 -1.89
N GLY A 30 9.74 13.30 -1.23
CA GLY A 30 8.46 13.88 -1.62
C GLY A 30 7.61 13.02 -2.55
N SER A 31 8.11 11.90 -3.05
CA SER A 31 7.34 10.99 -3.91
C SER A 31 6.30 10.19 -3.13
N LEU A 32 5.25 9.77 -3.82
CA LEU A 32 4.30 8.77 -3.33
C LEU A 32 4.62 7.39 -3.92
N PRO A 33 4.37 6.30 -3.19
CA PRO A 33 4.56 4.96 -3.72
C PRO A 33 3.51 4.64 -4.80
N ALA A 34 3.95 4.02 -5.90
CA ALA A 34 3.06 3.46 -6.91
C ALA A 34 2.57 2.07 -6.44
N VAL A 35 1.58 2.03 -5.52
CA VAL A 35 1.01 0.79 -4.99
C VAL A 35 -0.39 0.55 -5.54
N ASN A 36 -0.73 -0.72 -5.79
CA ASN A 36 -2.03 -1.08 -6.35
C ASN A 36 -2.31 -0.30 -7.65
N ASP A 37 -3.51 0.22 -7.83
CA ASP A 37 -3.91 1.03 -8.99
C ASP A 37 -3.46 2.50 -8.89
N SER A 38 -2.41 2.82 -8.14
CA SER A 38 -1.87 4.16 -8.15
C SER A 38 -0.84 4.35 -9.28
N CYS A 39 -0.86 5.54 -9.87
CA CYS A 39 0.03 5.92 -10.96
C CYS A 39 0.36 7.40 -10.86
N GLU A 40 1.62 7.76 -11.15
CA GLU A 40 2.04 9.15 -11.15
C GLU A 40 1.35 9.91 -12.29
N GLY A 41 0.92 11.16 -12.01
CA GLY A 41 0.32 12.04 -13.00
C GLY A 41 -1.19 11.89 -13.23
N TYR A 42 -1.85 10.90 -12.62
CA TYR A 42 -3.31 10.70 -12.74
C TYR A 42 -4.13 11.59 -11.81
N GLY A 43 -3.51 12.17 -10.81
CA GLY A 43 -4.17 13.04 -9.85
C GLY A 43 -3.27 14.20 -9.40
N PRO A 44 -3.82 15.12 -8.60
CA PRO A 44 -3.02 16.20 -8.04
C PRO A 44 -1.93 15.63 -7.13
N GLY A 45 -0.72 16.13 -7.28
CA GLY A 45 0.38 15.77 -6.38
C GLY A 45 0.08 16.16 -4.94
N ILE A 46 0.73 15.50 -3.98
CA ILE A 46 0.48 15.68 -2.54
C ILE A 46 0.59 17.14 -2.11
N ASN A 47 1.54 17.90 -2.66
CA ASN A 47 1.71 19.31 -2.31
C ASN A 47 0.49 20.17 -2.70
N ALA A 48 -0.15 19.88 -3.84
CA ALA A 48 -1.37 20.55 -4.26
C ALA A 48 -2.54 20.20 -3.33
N ILE A 49 -2.67 18.93 -2.94
CA ILE A 49 -3.69 18.46 -1.99
C ILE A 49 -3.51 19.16 -0.64
N LEU A 50 -2.29 19.19 -0.10
CA LEU A 50 -1.98 19.82 1.18
C LEU A 50 -2.20 21.34 1.14
N LYS A 51 -1.91 21.99 -0.01
CA LYS A 51 -2.20 23.40 -0.19
C LYS A 51 -3.69 23.68 -0.13
N ILE A 52 -4.51 22.94 -0.88
CA ILE A 52 -5.97 23.07 -0.85
C ILE A 52 -6.50 22.85 0.56
N ALA A 53 -6.06 21.80 1.26
CA ALA A 53 -6.47 21.54 2.62
C ALA A 53 -6.15 22.70 3.56
N ASN A 54 -4.96 23.28 3.44
CA ASN A 54 -4.58 24.46 4.23
C ASN A 54 -5.44 25.68 3.90
N ASP A 55 -5.74 25.93 2.62
CA ASP A 55 -6.55 27.06 2.15
C ASP A 55 -7.98 27.00 2.70
N ILE A 56 -8.54 25.78 2.94
CA ILE A 56 -9.85 25.57 3.56
C ILE A 56 -9.78 25.32 5.07
N GLY A 57 -8.61 25.42 5.69
CA GLY A 57 -8.41 25.29 7.14
C GLY A 57 -8.36 23.87 7.69
N VAL A 58 -8.36 22.83 6.84
CA VAL A 58 -8.29 21.43 7.27
C VAL A 58 -6.83 21.00 7.47
N LYS A 59 -6.52 20.50 8.67
CA LYS A 59 -5.18 20.04 9.04
C LYS A 59 -5.08 18.51 8.98
N ALA A 60 -3.92 18.01 8.57
CA ALA A 60 -3.63 16.58 8.63
C ALA A 60 -3.55 16.11 10.08
N SER A 61 -4.24 15.03 10.43
CA SER A 61 -4.11 14.36 11.73
C SER A 61 -2.86 13.46 11.77
N GLY A 62 -2.34 13.18 12.97
CA GLY A 62 -1.28 12.20 13.17
C GLY A 62 -1.82 10.78 13.12
N HIS A 63 -2.06 10.22 11.93
CA HIS A 63 -2.66 8.89 11.77
C HIS A 63 -1.65 7.86 11.32
N ALA A 64 -1.59 6.70 12.00
CA ALA A 64 -0.68 5.61 11.66
C ALA A 64 -1.19 4.81 10.46
N LEU A 65 -0.28 4.25 9.66
CA LEU A 65 -0.61 3.42 8.48
C LEU A 65 -1.22 2.04 8.82
N LYS A 66 -1.25 1.64 10.10
CA LYS A 66 -1.55 0.27 10.55
C LYS A 66 -2.80 -0.36 9.95
N GLU A 67 -3.91 0.37 9.95
CA GLU A 67 -5.21 -0.12 9.48
C GLU A 67 -5.27 -0.28 7.96
N SER A 68 -4.45 0.48 7.23
CA SER A 68 -4.35 0.34 5.77
C SER A 68 -3.56 -0.87 5.31
N GLY A 69 -2.92 -1.61 6.23
CA GLY A 69 -2.03 -2.72 5.91
C GLY A 69 -0.58 -2.33 5.67
N PHE A 70 -0.30 -1.08 5.37
CA PHE A 70 1.07 -0.63 5.12
C PHE A 70 1.87 -0.46 6.41
N ARG A 71 3.18 -0.74 6.30
CA ARG A 71 4.18 -0.47 7.35
C ARG A 71 5.33 0.30 6.74
N LYS A 72 5.77 1.34 7.42
CA LYS A 72 6.87 2.16 6.97
C LYS A 72 8.00 2.13 7.99
N PHE A 73 9.20 1.87 7.50
CA PHE A 73 10.44 1.87 8.26
C PHE A 73 11.37 2.91 7.68
N ARG A 74 12.06 3.64 8.55
CA ARG A 74 12.99 4.68 8.12
C ARG A 74 14.17 4.78 9.09
N ASN A 75 15.36 4.87 8.54
CA ASN A 75 16.58 5.29 9.23
C ASN A 75 17.32 6.34 8.40
N ARG A 76 18.60 6.57 8.69
CA ARG A 76 19.42 7.57 7.99
C ARG A 76 19.62 7.24 6.51
N ASN A 77 19.75 5.95 6.17
CA ASN A 77 20.18 5.47 4.86
C ASN A 77 19.04 4.86 4.04
N PHE A 78 18.00 4.35 4.70
CA PHE A 78 16.95 3.55 4.09
C PHE A 78 15.56 4.04 4.47
N GLU A 79 14.66 3.97 3.55
CA GLU A 79 13.23 4.15 3.76
C GLU A 79 12.47 3.06 3.01
N MET A 80 11.71 2.24 3.75
CA MET A 80 11.00 1.09 3.20
C MET A 80 9.51 1.20 3.51
N LEU A 81 8.68 0.97 2.51
CA LEU A 81 7.25 0.74 2.65
C LEU A 81 6.97 -0.74 2.37
N VAL A 82 6.20 -1.39 3.23
CA VAL A 82 5.83 -2.82 3.10
C VAL A 82 4.33 -2.94 3.20
N ASP A 83 3.70 -3.70 2.30
CA ASP A 83 2.31 -4.14 2.43
C ASP A 83 2.24 -5.42 3.27
N VAL A 84 1.52 -5.37 4.39
CA VAL A 84 1.26 -6.53 5.26
C VAL A 84 -0.23 -6.85 5.33
N ASN A 85 -0.93 -6.63 4.22
CA ASN A 85 -2.33 -6.98 4.09
C ASN A 85 -2.56 -7.92 2.90
N GLY A 86 -3.76 -8.44 2.78
CA GLY A 86 -4.24 -9.07 1.56
C GLY A 86 -4.94 -8.04 0.67
N LEU A 87 -5.77 -8.53 -0.26
CA LEU A 87 -6.58 -7.65 -1.11
C LEU A 87 -7.55 -6.80 -0.26
N THR A 88 -7.46 -5.48 -0.38
CA THR A 88 -8.26 -4.52 0.39
C THR A 88 -8.86 -3.41 -0.48
N PRO A 89 -10.03 -2.86 -0.16
CA PRO A 89 -10.90 -3.34 0.90
C PRO A 89 -11.57 -4.70 0.56
N PRO A 90 -11.91 -5.51 1.56
CA PRO A 90 -12.48 -6.85 1.30
C PRO A 90 -13.75 -6.84 0.46
N GLU A 91 -14.58 -5.81 0.58
CA GLU A 91 -15.85 -5.65 -0.12
C GLU A 91 -15.67 -5.26 -1.59
N ALA A 92 -14.60 -4.55 -1.93
CA ALA A 92 -14.37 -3.99 -3.25
C ALA A 92 -12.88 -4.04 -3.67
N PRO A 93 -12.29 -5.24 -3.86
CA PRO A 93 -10.86 -5.41 -4.13
C PRO A 93 -10.46 -5.14 -5.59
N GLY A 94 -11.31 -4.46 -6.35
CA GLY A 94 -11.10 -4.26 -7.79
C GLY A 94 -9.82 -3.51 -8.14
N HIS A 95 -9.38 -2.63 -7.26
CA HIS A 95 -8.16 -1.85 -7.42
C HIS A 95 -6.94 -2.43 -6.71
N SER A 96 -7.10 -3.54 -5.96
CA SER A 96 -6.00 -4.20 -5.27
C SER A 96 -5.29 -5.21 -6.17
N HIS A 97 -4.02 -5.42 -5.89
CA HIS A 97 -3.15 -6.37 -6.58
C HIS A 97 -2.84 -7.58 -5.69
N ALA A 98 -2.35 -8.66 -6.27
CA ALA A 98 -1.93 -9.86 -5.53
C ALA A 98 -0.49 -9.67 -5.02
N ASP A 99 -0.27 -8.69 -4.19
CA ASP A 99 1.01 -8.09 -3.82
C ASP A 99 1.35 -8.18 -2.31
N THR A 100 0.66 -9.05 -1.55
CA THR A 100 0.93 -9.25 -0.12
C THR A 100 2.42 -9.46 0.14
N PHE A 101 2.96 -8.70 1.10
CA PHE A 101 4.39 -8.59 1.42
C PHE A 101 5.26 -7.94 0.33
N HIS A 102 4.65 -7.29 -0.64
CA HIS A 102 5.34 -6.37 -1.52
C HIS A 102 6.03 -5.27 -0.72
N PHE A 103 7.17 -4.78 -1.20
CA PHE A 103 7.86 -3.65 -0.60
C PHE A 103 8.47 -2.72 -1.64
N ILE A 104 8.57 -1.46 -1.26
CA ILE A 104 9.30 -0.41 -1.98
C ILE A 104 10.42 0.06 -1.07
N LEU A 105 11.62 0.25 -1.62
CA LEU A 105 12.81 0.66 -0.90
C LEU A 105 13.45 1.88 -1.55
N HIS A 106 13.69 2.91 -0.76
CA HIS A 106 14.57 4.03 -1.09
C HIS A 106 15.88 3.91 -0.32
N VAL A 107 17.00 4.23 -0.97
CA VAL A 107 18.34 4.20 -0.39
C VAL A 107 18.95 5.59 -0.57
N PHE A 108 19.38 6.21 0.52
CA PHE A 108 19.89 7.60 0.56
C PHE A 108 18.94 8.64 -0.06
N GLY A 109 17.63 8.37 0.01
CA GLY A 109 16.57 9.23 -0.53
C GLY A 109 16.16 8.91 -1.97
N ASP A 110 16.92 8.09 -2.69
CA ASP A 110 16.64 7.71 -4.07
C ASP A 110 15.86 6.38 -4.16
N PRO A 111 14.92 6.24 -5.12
CA PRO A 111 14.24 4.98 -5.39
C PRO A 111 15.25 3.90 -5.78
N PHE A 112 15.22 2.74 -5.11
CA PHE A 112 16.11 1.60 -5.37
C PHE A 112 15.35 0.34 -5.76
N ILE A 113 14.30 -0.02 -5.02
CA ILE A 113 13.35 -1.06 -5.39
C ILE A 113 11.99 -0.38 -5.49
N ILE A 114 11.41 -0.39 -6.66
CA ILE A 114 10.15 0.30 -6.97
C ILE A 114 9.06 -0.69 -7.36
N ASP A 115 7.83 -0.21 -7.38
CA ASP A 115 6.71 -0.85 -8.07
C ASP A 115 6.29 0.01 -9.26
N THR A 116 5.68 -0.61 -10.25
CA THR A 116 5.24 0.07 -11.47
C THR A 116 3.81 0.59 -11.38
N GLY A 117 3.05 0.17 -10.35
CA GLY A 117 1.64 0.54 -10.17
C GLY A 117 0.78 0.00 -11.30
N VAL A 118 -0.01 0.88 -11.92
CA VAL A 118 -0.92 0.56 -13.02
C VAL A 118 -0.68 1.46 -14.22
N SER A 119 -0.76 0.90 -15.42
CA SER A 119 -0.67 1.65 -16.68
C SER A 119 -1.99 1.72 -17.44
N THR A 120 -2.92 0.79 -17.18
CA THR A 120 -4.21 0.71 -17.88
C THR A 120 -5.29 0.05 -17.04
N TYR A 121 -6.53 0.47 -17.27
CA TYR A 121 -7.75 -0.18 -16.76
C TYR A 121 -8.45 -1.01 -17.83
N GLU A 122 -8.00 -0.93 -19.08
CA GLU A 122 -8.57 -1.69 -20.17
C GLU A 122 -8.39 -3.19 -19.97
N PRO A 123 -9.40 -4.01 -20.30
CA PRO A 123 -9.31 -5.47 -20.24
C PRO A 123 -8.21 -5.98 -21.17
N SER A 124 -7.06 -6.36 -20.60
CA SER A 124 -5.88 -6.76 -21.35
C SER A 124 -5.02 -7.74 -20.56
N LYS A 125 -4.11 -8.43 -21.25
CA LYS A 125 -3.08 -9.26 -20.59
C LYS A 125 -2.16 -8.41 -19.72
N LEU A 126 -1.86 -7.18 -20.11
CA LEU A 126 -1.04 -6.25 -19.35
C LEU A 126 -1.72 -5.91 -18.01
N ARG A 127 -3.00 -5.55 -18.01
CA ARG A 127 -3.77 -5.28 -16.79
C ARG A 127 -3.77 -6.47 -15.82
N ILE A 128 -3.96 -7.69 -16.34
CA ILE A 128 -3.91 -8.90 -15.52
C ILE A 128 -2.51 -9.14 -14.96
N HIS A 129 -1.47 -8.88 -15.75
CA HIS A 129 -0.08 -8.99 -15.31
C HIS A 129 0.24 -7.99 -14.21
N GLU A 130 -0.09 -6.71 -14.37
CA GLU A 130 0.14 -5.65 -13.38
C GLU A 130 -0.51 -5.95 -12.03
N ARG A 131 -1.64 -6.66 -12.03
CA ARG A 131 -2.32 -7.11 -10.80
C ARG A 131 -1.79 -8.43 -10.24
N SER A 132 -0.93 -9.13 -10.97
CA SER A 132 -0.43 -10.45 -10.57
C SER A 132 0.73 -10.34 -9.58
N THR A 133 0.95 -11.38 -8.78
CA THR A 133 2.08 -11.45 -7.83
C THR A 133 3.43 -11.29 -8.52
N LEU A 134 3.54 -11.73 -9.78
CA LEU A 134 4.78 -11.65 -10.55
C LEU A 134 5.24 -10.21 -10.86
N ALA A 135 4.31 -9.25 -10.87
CA ALA A 135 4.60 -7.84 -11.13
C ALA A 135 5.17 -7.10 -9.90
N HIS A 136 5.22 -7.73 -8.74
CA HIS A 136 5.53 -7.08 -7.46
C HIS A 136 6.75 -7.66 -6.77
N ASN A 137 7.34 -6.89 -5.85
CA ASN A 137 8.53 -7.26 -5.08
C ASN A 137 8.17 -8.21 -3.92
N THR A 138 7.62 -9.37 -4.25
CA THR A 138 7.23 -10.41 -3.31
C THR A 138 7.54 -11.80 -3.88
N VAL A 139 7.21 -12.86 -3.13
CA VAL A 139 7.55 -14.24 -3.53
C VAL A 139 6.43 -14.84 -4.37
N VAL A 140 6.80 -15.36 -5.52
CA VAL A 140 5.95 -16.20 -6.39
C VAL A 140 6.30 -17.67 -6.17
N VAL A 141 5.31 -18.53 -6.00
CA VAL A 141 5.48 -19.98 -5.83
C VAL A 141 4.80 -20.71 -6.98
N ASN A 142 5.55 -21.54 -7.69
CA ASN A 142 5.05 -22.34 -8.84
C ASN A 142 4.27 -21.49 -9.86
N GLU A 143 4.76 -20.27 -10.15
CA GLU A 143 4.14 -19.33 -11.10
C GLU A 143 2.68 -18.96 -10.76
N GLN A 144 2.26 -19.16 -9.51
CA GLN A 144 0.90 -18.89 -9.06
C GLN A 144 0.81 -17.58 -8.29
N ASN A 145 -0.34 -16.93 -8.42
CA ASN A 145 -0.67 -15.76 -7.61
C ASN A 145 -1.01 -16.17 -6.17
N GLN A 146 -0.53 -15.43 -5.20
CA GLN A 146 -0.87 -15.60 -3.78
C GLN A 146 -2.35 -15.28 -3.49
N SER A 147 -2.96 -14.39 -4.26
CA SER A 147 -4.41 -14.16 -4.32
C SER A 147 -4.88 -14.36 -5.74
N GLU A 148 -6.05 -14.91 -5.92
CA GLU A 148 -6.59 -15.18 -7.23
C GLU A 148 -7.11 -13.90 -7.87
N ILE A 149 -6.52 -13.53 -9.01
CA ILE A 149 -6.89 -12.35 -9.81
C ILE A 149 -7.42 -12.84 -11.16
N TYR A 150 -8.58 -12.32 -11.56
CA TYR A 150 -9.14 -12.56 -12.87
C TYR A 150 -9.90 -11.34 -13.40
N GLY A 151 -9.80 -11.12 -14.70
CA GLY A 151 -10.31 -9.90 -15.32
C GLY A 151 -9.65 -8.63 -14.76
N SER A 152 -10.16 -7.48 -15.18
CA SER A 152 -9.57 -6.19 -14.82
C SER A 152 -9.78 -5.79 -13.37
N PHE A 153 -10.87 -6.25 -12.71
CA PHE A 153 -11.29 -5.80 -11.39
C PHE A 153 -11.79 -6.91 -10.47
N ARG A 154 -11.63 -8.17 -10.82
CA ARG A 154 -12.16 -9.30 -10.05
C ARG A 154 -11.05 -10.01 -9.28
N ALA A 155 -11.43 -10.56 -8.13
CA ALA A 155 -10.59 -11.41 -7.31
C ALA A 155 -11.42 -12.56 -6.72
N GLY A 156 -10.81 -13.75 -6.63
CA GLY A 156 -11.38 -14.94 -6.00
C GLY A 156 -10.81 -15.18 -4.61
N ARG A 157 -10.11 -16.32 -4.45
CA ARG A 157 -9.40 -16.68 -3.21
C ARG A 157 -8.36 -15.63 -2.87
N ARG A 158 -8.32 -15.23 -1.59
CA ARG A 158 -7.46 -14.14 -1.11
C ARG A 158 -6.48 -14.63 -0.06
N ALA A 159 -5.25 -14.16 -0.14
CA ALA A 159 -4.28 -14.32 0.93
C ALA A 159 -4.79 -13.63 2.20
N LYS A 160 -4.66 -14.34 3.34
CA LYS A 160 -4.94 -13.81 4.66
C LYS A 160 -3.63 -13.73 5.42
N VAL A 161 -3.34 -12.54 5.93
CA VAL A 161 -2.11 -12.27 6.69
C VAL A 161 -2.32 -12.58 8.16
N ASN A 162 -1.30 -13.17 8.77
CA ASN A 162 -1.12 -13.29 10.20
C ASN A 162 0.15 -12.51 10.60
N LEU A 163 -0.03 -11.41 11.31
CA LEU A 163 1.07 -10.62 11.86
C LEU A 163 1.63 -11.34 13.09
N ILE A 164 2.89 -11.77 13.03
CA ILE A 164 3.56 -12.53 14.08
C ILE A 164 4.27 -11.59 15.04
N LYS A 165 5.03 -10.62 14.49
CA LYS A 165 5.78 -9.66 15.29
C LYS A 165 5.86 -8.31 14.58
N GLN A 166 5.74 -7.24 15.35
CA GLN A 166 5.97 -5.88 14.88
C GLN A 166 6.58 -5.03 15.98
N THR A 167 7.76 -4.49 15.71
CA THR A 167 8.47 -3.50 16.54
C THR A 167 8.91 -2.35 15.64
N PRO A 168 9.50 -1.26 16.17
CA PRO A 168 10.09 -0.23 15.32
C PRO A 168 11.14 -0.74 14.34
N ASN A 169 11.82 -1.84 14.65
CA ASN A 169 12.96 -2.36 13.88
C ASN A 169 12.75 -3.79 13.35
N GLU A 170 11.58 -4.37 13.53
CA GLU A 170 11.32 -5.75 13.10
C GLU A 170 9.87 -5.92 12.67
N LEU A 171 9.68 -6.56 11.54
CA LEU A 171 8.39 -7.04 11.06
C LEU A 171 8.51 -8.51 10.72
N GLU A 172 7.62 -9.33 11.26
CA GLU A 172 7.47 -10.73 10.88
C GLU A 172 5.99 -11.03 10.67
N ALA A 173 5.64 -11.54 9.51
CA ALA A 173 4.29 -11.91 9.16
C ALA A 173 4.27 -13.12 8.23
N SER A 174 3.18 -13.87 8.25
CA SER A 174 2.93 -14.98 7.33
C SER A 174 1.59 -14.81 6.62
N HIS A 175 1.44 -15.41 5.44
CA HIS A 175 0.15 -15.51 4.77
C HIS A 175 -0.11 -16.91 4.25
N ASN A 176 -1.40 -17.22 4.05
CA ASN A 176 -1.88 -18.52 3.58
C ASN A 176 -2.18 -18.56 2.08
N GLY A 177 -1.73 -17.59 1.31
CA GLY A 177 -2.05 -17.44 -0.11
C GLY A 177 -1.71 -18.66 -0.96
N TYR A 178 -0.70 -19.41 -0.59
CA TYR A 178 -0.24 -20.65 -1.24
C TYR A 178 -0.63 -21.93 -0.49
N GLN A 179 -1.53 -21.85 0.50
CA GLN A 179 -1.94 -23.02 1.29
C GLN A 179 -2.55 -24.15 0.44
N HIS A 180 -3.21 -23.79 -0.66
CA HIS A 180 -3.83 -24.76 -1.58
C HIS A 180 -2.81 -25.65 -2.32
N ILE A 181 -1.52 -25.26 -2.32
CA ILE A 181 -0.39 -26.06 -2.82
C ILE A 181 0.56 -26.49 -1.69
N GLY A 182 0.08 -26.45 -0.43
CA GLY A 182 0.84 -26.91 0.74
C GLY A 182 1.92 -25.94 1.24
N VAL A 183 1.96 -24.69 0.77
CA VAL A 183 2.99 -23.71 1.12
C VAL A 183 2.43 -22.58 1.96
N ARG A 184 3.20 -22.13 2.95
CA ARG A 184 2.98 -20.88 3.70
C ARG A 184 4.16 -19.95 3.46
N HIS A 185 3.92 -18.72 3.05
CA HIS A 185 4.95 -17.70 2.93
C HIS A 185 5.07 -16.95 4.26
N THR A 186 6.27 -16.88 4.80
CA THR A 186 6.62 -16.02 5.94
C THR A 186 7.71 -15.06 5.50
N ARG A 187 7.51 -13.77 5.79
CA ARG A 187 8.52 -12.73 5.57
C ARG A 187 8.91 -12.12 6.90
N LYS A 188 10.21 -12.07 7.12
CA LYS A 188 10.83 -11.36 8.23
C LYS A 188 11.72 -10.25 7.68
N ILE A 189 11.55 -9.05 8.21
CA ILE A 189 12.34 -7.88 7.88
C ILE A 189 12.94 -7.38 9.19
N LEU A 190 14.26 -7.24 9.21
CA LEU A 190 15.01 -6.60 10.29
C LEU A 190 15.54 -5.27 9.74
N PHE A 191 15.17 -4.17 10.38
CA PHE A 191 15.50 -2.83 9.96
C PHE A 191 16.50 -2.23 10.95
N GLU A 192 17.77 -2.36 10.66
CA GLU A 192 18.87 -1.90 11.50
C GLU A 192 19.45 -0.56 10.99
N GLN A 193 20.39 0.03 11.73
CA GLN A 193 20.91 1.36 11.41
C GLN A 193 21.55 1.45 10.01
N ASP A 194 22.27 0.42 9.61
CA ASP A 194 23.06 0.40 8.36
C ASP A 194 22.68 -0.73 7.39
N ARG A 195 21.66 -1.52 7.72
CA ARG A 195 21.19 -2.65 6.89
C ARG A 195 19.71 -2.96 7.09
N ILE A 196 19.17 -3.69 6.13
CA ILE A 196 17.82 -4.28 6.16
C ILE A 196 17.94 -5.78 5.92
#